data_523582376ebc1439ae736e5d8885891e
#
_entry.id   523582376ebc1439ae736e5d8885891e
#
_cell.length_a   1.000
_cell.length_b   1.000
_cell.length_c   1.000
_cell.angle_alpha   90.00
_cell.angle_beta   90.00
_cell.angle_gamma   90.00
#
_symmetry.space_group_name_H-M   'P 1'
#
loop_
_entity.id
_entity.type
_entity.pdbx_description
1 polymer ?
#
loop_
_entity_poly.entity_id
_entity_poly.type
_entity_poly.pdbx_seq_one_letter_code
_entity_poly.pdbx_strand_id
1 'polypeptide(L)'
;MSRPLRIEYPDAVYHVTSRGNARNDIFHADQDRKEFLSILDRVVRRFNWICHAYCLMDNHYHLLIETPDGNLSQGMRQLNGIYTQKYNWMHQKTGHVFQGRYKAILVEKESYLLELCRYVVLNPVRTKMVAKPEEWKWSSYRYTAGIIKAPEYLTTDWIVGLFSSNKKEAQSLYRRFVKEGIDTSSPWDELQGQILLGEESFIDKYRELLQDKIEIKEIPRTQRYLNRPKLSVLFLKEYKKAQRDERIHTAHVKHGYRLKEIADHLGIHYTTVTKALKNADKN
;
A
#
# COMPACT_ATOMS: atom_id res chain seq x y z
N MET A 1 -1.96 -16.92 11.63
CA MET A 1 -2.14 -15.62 10.93
C MET A 1 -1.40 -15.69 9.61
N SER A 2 -2.07 -15.33 8.51
CA SER A 2 -1.43 -15.29 7.19
C SER A 2 -0.34 -14.22 7.16
N ARG A 3 0.79 -14.54 6.52
CA ARG A 3 1.95 -13.65 6.40
C ARG A 3 2.00 -13.10 4.98
N PRO A 4 1.73 -11.78 4.75
CA PRO A 4 1.89 -11.18 3.43
C PRO A 4 3.27 -11.44 2.86
N LEU A 5 3.31 -11.75 1.56
CA LEU A 5 4.55 -11.84 0.81
C LEU A 5 5.29 -10.51 0.85
N ARG A 6 6.60 -10.59 0.92
CA ARG A 6 7.49 -9.46 0.75
C ARG A 6 8.35 -9.72 -0.46
N ILE A 7 8.20 -8.86 -1.44
CA ILE A 7 9.02 -8.86 -2.65
C ILE A 7 10.04 -7.76 -2.41
N GLU A 8 11.31 -8.12 -2.32
CA GLU A 8 12.41 -7.17 -2.10
C GLU A 8 13.48 -7.39 -3.17
N TYR A 9 13.88 -6.31 -3.83
CA TYR A 9 14.93 -6.28 -4.83
C TYR A 9 15.53 -4.87 -4.91
N PRO A 10 16.74 -4.72 -5.49
CA PRO A 10 17.36 -3.42 -5.70
C PRO A 10 16.46 -2.48 -6.53
N ASP A 11 16.47 -1.18 -6.21
CA ASP A 11 15.72 -0.11 -6.86
C ASP A 11 14.19 -0.25 -6.78
N ALA A 12 13.70 -1.12 -5.91
CA ALA A 12 12.26 -1.28 -5.72
C ALA A 12 11.64 -0.12 -4.94
N VAL A 13 10.50 0.36 -5.43
CA VAL A 13 9.71 1.41 -4.79
C VAL A 13 8.53 0.79 -4.04
N TYR A 14 8.30 1.25 -2.82
CA TYR A 14 7.24 0.75 -1.96
C TYR A 14 6.42 1.88 -1.35
N HIS A 15 5.11 1.70 -1.36
CA HIS A 15 4.24 2.39 -0.43
C HIS A 15 4.14 1.57 0.86
N VAL A 16 4.67 2.11 1.94
CA VAL A 16 4.73 1.43 3.24
C VAL A 16 3.77 2.08 4.22
N THR A 17 3.02 1.25 4.95
CA THR A 17 2.13 1.70 6.01
C THR A 17 2.28 0.83 7.25
N SER A 18 2.14 1.44 8.43
CA SER A 18 1.99 0.74 9.68
C SER A 18 0.97 1.47 10.56
N ARG A 19 0.09 0.72 11.21
CA ARG A 19 -1.00 1.26 12.02
C ARG A 19 -0.87 0.83 13.46
N GLY A 20 -1.35 1.66 14.36
CA GLY A 20 -1.40 1.38 15.78
C GLY A 20 -2.24 0.14 16.13
N ASN A 21 -1.82 -0.56 17.17
CA ASN A 21 -2.55 -1.71 17.70
C ASN A 21 -3.97 -1.28 18.13
N ALA A 22 -4.96 -2.08 17.80
CA ALA A 22 -6.38 -1.76 18.02
C ALA A 22 -6.81 -0.39 17.43
N ARG A 23 -6.09 0.12 16.41
CA ARG A 23 -6.26 1.46 15.81
C ARG A 23 -5.97 2.63 16.76
N ASN A 24 -5.30 2.38 17.87
CA ASN A 24 -4.88 3.43 18.80
C ASN A 24 -3.87 4.36 18.14
N ASP A 25 -3.81 5.58 18.65
CA ASP A 25 -2.85 6.57 18.21
C ASP A 25 -1.41 6.12 18.52
N ILE A 26 -0.56 6.33 17.54
CA ILE A 26 0.89 6.12 17.64
C ILE A 26 1.65 7.44 17.74
N PHE A 27 0.94 8.54 17.55
CA PHE A 27 1.45 9.89 17.71
C PHE A 27 0.45 10.69 18.53
N HIS A 28 0.70 10.89 19.83
CA HIS A 28 -0.17 11.68 20.71
C HIS A 28 0.23 13.15 20.70
N ALA A 29 1.51 13.45 20.49
CA ALA A 29 2.06 14.80 20.53
C ALA A 29 3.01 15.06 19.34
N ASP A 30 3.33 16.32 19.14
CA ASP A 30 4.34 16.74 18.16
C ASP A 30 5.70 16.08 18.39
N GLN A 31 6.05 15.81 19.66
CA GLN A 31 7.31 15.19 20.03
C GLN A 31 7.42 13.75 19.49
N ASP A 32 6.31 12.98 19.49
CA ASP A 32 6.29 11.62 18.93
C ASP A 32 6.63 11.64 17.45
N ARG A 33 6.03 12.58 16.71
CA ARG A 33 6.27 12.73 15.27
C ARG A 33 7.69 13.20 14.97
N LYS A 34 8.23 14.12 15.77
CA LYS A 34 9.64 14.54 15.65
C LYS A 34 10.59 13.39 15.88
N GLU A 35 10.36 12.58 16.90
CA GLU A 35 11.18 11.41 17.20
C GLU A 35 11.09 10.37 16.06
N PHE A 36 9.89 10.11 15.54
CA PHE A 36 9.71 9.22 14.39
C PHE A 36 10.50 9.71 13.17
N LEU A 37 10.42 10.98 12.82
CA LEU A 37 11.18 11.56 11.69
C LEU A 37 12.68 11.53 11.92
N SER A 38 13.15 11.73 13.15
CA SER A 38 14.56 11.56 13.52
C SER A 38 15.06 10.13 13.34
N ILE A 39 14.22 9.13 13.67
CA ILE A 39 14.53 7.73 13.45
C ILE A 39 14.50 7.41 11.95
N LEU A 40 13.53 7.95 11.21
CA LEU A 40 13.45 7.80 9.75
C LEU A 40 14.69 8.33 9.05
N ASP A 41 15.18 9.52 9.41
CA ASP A 41 16.43 10.09 8.87
C ASP A 41 17.62 9.12 9.05
N ARG A 42 17.79 8.60 10.26
CA ARG A 42 18.85 7.60 10.54
C ARG A 42 18.71 6.31 9.75
N VAL A 43 17.47 5.84 9.57
CA VAL A 43 17.20 4.62 8.78
C VAL A 43 17.46 4.87 7.30
N VAL A 44 17.00 5.99 6.75
CA VAL A 44 17.25 6.39 5.36
C VAL A 44 18.74 6.39 5.05
N ARG A 45 19.54 7.05 5.89
CA ARG A 45 21.01 7.09 5.73
C ARG A 45 21.66 5.72 5.88
N ARG A 46 21.25 4.95 6.89
CA ARG A 46 21.88 3.65 7.22
C ARG A 46 21.63 2.60 6.16
N PHE A 47 20.42 2.58 5.57
CA PHE A 47 20.00 1.56 4.62
C PHE A 47 20.00 2.06 3.16
N ASN A 48 20.62 3.22 2.91
CA ASN A 48 20.70 3.83 1.58
C ASN A 48 19.30 3.95 0.92
N TRP A 49 18.29 4.34 1.71
CA TRP A 49 16.94 4.53 1.18
C TRP A 49 16.78 5.89 0.51
N ILE A 50 15.84 5.97 -0.42
CA ILE A 50 15.36 7.22 -0.99
C ILE A 50 13.92 7.41 -0.51
N CYS A 51 13.69 8.44 0.30
CA CYS A 51 12.35 8.79 0.79
C CYS A 51 11.74 9.85 -0.14
N HIS A 52 10.72 9.47 -0.91
CA HIS A 52 10.04 10.35 -1.86
C HIS A 52 8.90 11.16 -1.23
N ALA A 53 8.14 10.52 -0.34
CA ALA A 53 7.05 11.18 0.37
C ALA A 53 6.75 10.49 1.70
N TYR A 54 6.14 11.24 2.62
CA TYR A 54 5.59 10.69 3.85
C TYR A 54 4.37 11.47 4.33
N CYS A 55 3.55 10.81 5.15
CA CYS A 55 2.49 11.44 5.91
C CYS A 55 2.29 10.69 7.23
N LEU A 56 2.42 11.41 8.36
CA LEU A 56 2.19 10.89 9.69
C LEU A 56 0.79 11.31 10.16
N MET A 57 -0.12 10.36 10.17
CA MET A 57 -1.46 10.52 10.74
C MET A 57 -1.42 10.26 12.25
N ASP A 58 -2.52 10.38 12.98
CA ASP A 58 -2.48 10.14 14.42
C ASP A 58 -2.20 8.69 14.77
N ASN A 59 -2.87 7.75 14.10
CA ASN A 59 -2.81 6.32 14.41
C ASN A 59 -2.08 5.46 13.37
N HIS A 60 -1.50 6.04 12.33
CA HIS A 60 -0.74 5.35 11.30
C HIS A 60 0.15 6.32 10.52
N TYR A 61 1.04 5.75 9.71
CA TYR A 61 1.84 6.54 8.79
C TYR A 61 1.84 5.93 7.39
N HIS A 62 2.15 6.78 6.41
CA HIS A 62 2.45 6.43 5.03
C HIS A 62 3.87 6.87 4.70
N LEU A 63 4.65 5.98 4.10
CA LEU A 63 5.97 6.29 3.55
C LEU A 63 6.01 5.82 2.10
N LEU A 64 6.66 6.57 1.23
CA LEU A 64 6.98 6.18 -0.13
C LEU A 64 8.49 6.09 -0.23
N ILE A 65 9.00 4.85 -0.24
CA ILE A 65 10.43 4.52 -0.10
C ILE A 65 10.91 3.74 -1.30
N GLU A 66 12.03 4.14 -1.85
CA GLU A 66 12.81 3.36 -2.79
C GLU A 66 14.01 2.76 -2.06
N THR A 67 14.34 1.51 -2.38
CA THR A 67 15.42 0.78 -1.73
C THR A 67 16.47 0.34 -2.76
N PRO A 68 17.50 1.17 -3.04
CA PRO A 68 18.55 0.80 -3.98
C PRO A 68 19.20 -0.56 -3.68
N ASP A 69 19.30 -0.92 -2.41
CA ASP A 69 19.94 -2.16 -1.97
C ASP A 69 18.95 -3.31 -1.67
N GLY A 70 17.64 -3.13 -1.95
CA GLY A 70 16.64 -4.18 -1.77
C GLY A 70 16.46 -4.62 -0.30
N ASN A 71 16.59 -3.75 0.66
CA ASN A 71 16.72 -4.04 2.10
C ASN A 71 15.55 -3.51 2.95
N LEU A 72 14.34 -3.42 2.38
CA LEU A 72 13.17 -2.84 3.05
C LEU A 72 12.90 -3.46 4.41
N SER A 73 12.93 -4.80 4.53
CA SER A 73 12.62 -5.51 5.77
C SER A 73 13.57 -5.14 6.90
N GLN A 74 14.84 -4.96 6.59
CA GLN A 74 15.86 -4.61 7.58
C GLN A 74 15.64 -3.19 8.11
N GLY A 75 15.44 -2.23 7.21
CA GLY A 75 15.18 -0.84 7.59
C GLY A 75 13.86 -0.68 8.35
N MET A 76 12.80 -1.36 7.91
CA MET A 76 11.49 -1.32 8.59
C MET A 76 11.52 -1.97 9.97
N ARG A 77 12.29 -3.04 10.14
CA ARG A 77 12.52 -3.64 11.47
C ARG A 77 13.17 -2.64 12.41
N GLN A 78 14.17 -1.91 11.91
CA GLN A 78 14.86 -0.87 12.71
C GLN A 78 13.93 0.31 13.01
N LEU A 79 13.24 0.86 11.98
CA LEU A 79 12.33 2.00 12.14
C LEU A 79 11.25 1.72 13.20
N ASN A 80 10.46 0.67 12.99
CA ASN A 80 9.36 0.33 13.89
C ASN A 80 9.84 -0.15 15.25
N GLY A 81 10.97 -0.88 15.31
CA GLY A 81 11.54 -1.37 16.56
C GLY A 81 12.03 -0.24 17.47
N ILE A 82 12.85 0.66 16.92
CA ILE A 82 13.36 1.82 17.69
C ILE A 82 12.22 2.74 18.09
N TYR A 83 11.28 3.02 17.16
CA TYR A 83 10.14 3.86 17.49
C TYR A 83 9.28 3.25 18.60
N THR A 84 9.00 1.96 18.56
CA THR A 84 8.26 1.27 19.62
C THR A 84 8.95 1.41 20.98
N GLN A 85 10.26 1.22 21.05
CA GLN A 85 11.03 1.38 22.31
C GLN A 85 10.94 2.82 22.83
N LYS A 86 11.14 3.81 21.94
CA LYS A 86 11.05 5.23 22.29
C LYS A 86 9.66 5.64 22.74
N TYR A 87 8.64 5.24 21.99
CA TYR A 87 7.24 5.50 22.33
C TYR A 87 6.90 4.92 23.71
N ASN A 88 7.22 3.65 23.95
CA ASN A 88 6.94 3.00 25.23
C ASN A 88 7.65 3.70 26.39
N TRP A 89 8.91 4.11 26.19
CA TRP A 89 9.65 4.86 27.18
C TRP A 89 9.02 6.24 27.45
N MET A 90 8.71 7.04 26.42
CA MET A 90 8.12 8.37 26.57
C MET A 90 6.74 8.35 27.22
N HIS A 91 5.94 7.33 26.94
CA HIS A 91 4.56 7.23 27.43
C HIS A 91 4.40 6.25 28.60
N GLN A 92 5.48 5.74 29.16
CA GLN A 92 5.47 4.75 30.28
C GLN A 92 4.55 3.56 29.96
N LYS A 93 4.57 3.09 28.72
CA LYS A 93 3.78 1.97 28.21
C LYS A 93 4.67 0.75 27.97
N THR A 94 4.05 -0.40 27.82
CA THR A 94 4.69 -1.66 27.43
C THR A 94 3.90 -2.33 26.31
N GLY A 95 4.54 -3.28 25.58
CA GLY A 95 3.89 -4.07 24.57
C GLY A 95 3.99 -3.48 23.15
N HIS A 96 3.11 -3.95 22.28
CA HIS A 96 3.14 -3.63 20.86
C HIS A 96 2.47 -2.29 20.55
N VAL A 97 3.22 -1.36 19.97
CA VAL A 97 2.67 -0.09 19.46
C VAL A 97 1.92 -0.33 18.13
N PHE A 98 2.48 -1.15 17.24
CA PHE A 98 1.89 -1.42 15.93
C PHE A 98 1.08 -2.71 15.90
N GLN A 99 0.01 -2.70 15.08
CA GLN A 99 -0.83 -3.86 14.80
C GLN A 99 -0.13 -4.83 13.84
N GLY A 100 0.70 -5.72 14.38
CA GLY A 100 1.46 -6.67 13.59
C GLY A 100 2.57 -6.03 12.76
N ARG A 101 2.87 -6.64 11.60
CA ARG A 101 3.92 -6.16 10.70
C ARG A 101 3.43 -4.99 9.82
N TYR A 102 4.37 -4.15 9.34
CA TYR A 102 4.06 -3.15 8.32
C TYR A 102 3.50 -3.80 7.05
N LYS A 103 2.71 -3.06 6.31
CA LYS A 103 2.26 -3.39 4.96
C LYS A 103 3.16 -2.68 3.96
N ALA A 104 3.53 -3.36 2.91
CA ALA A 104 4.25 -2.79 1.79
C ALA A 104 3.55 -3.17 0.49
N ILE A 105 3.31 -2.20 -0.35
CA ILE A 105 2.82 -2.35 -1.71
C ILE A 105 3.99 -2.01 -2.62
N LEU A 106 4.37 -2.94 -3.48
CA LEU A 106 5.37 -2.70 -4.51
C LEU A 106 4.76 -1.86 -5.63
N VAL A 107 5.45 -0.82 -6.02
CA VAL A 107 4.96 0.23 -6.92
C VAL A 107 5.82 0.30 -8.16
N GLU A 108 5.19 0.35 -9.33
CA GLU A 108 5.87 0.70 -10.57
C GLU A 108 6.19 2.20 -10.56
N LYS A 109 7.50 2.50 -10.60
CA LYS A 109 8.01 3.86 -10.36
C LYS A 109 7.52 4.85 -11.41
N GLU A 110 7.65 4.49 -12.66
CA GLU A 110 7.38 5.36 -13.80
C GLU A 110 5.89 5.75 -13.89
N SER A 111 5.00 4.80 -13.63
CA SER A 111 3.56 4.99 -13.84
C SER A 111 2.83 5.53 -12.60
N TYR A 112 3.27 5.14 -11.39
CA TYR A 112 2.46 5.36 -10.17
C TYR A 112 3.13 6.21 -9.09
N LEU A 113 4.46 6.44 -9.13
CA LEU A 113 5.15 7.14 -8.05
C LEU A 113 4.59 8.56 -7.81
N LEU A 114 4.35 9.31 -8.89
CA LEU A 114 3.84 10.68 -8.81
C LEU A 114 2.44 10.72 -8.20
N GLU A 115 1.54 9.84 -8.66
CA GLU A 115 0.18 9.72 -8.14
C GLU A 115 0.16 9.30 -6.66
N LEU A 116 1.06 8.41 -6.28
CA LEU A 116 1.18 8.00 -4.88
C LEU A 116 1.78 9.10 -4.01
N CYS A 117 2.71 9.90 -4.50
CA CYS A 117 3.18 11.09 -3.78
C CYS A 117 2.00 12.01 -3.47
N ARG A 118 1.14 12.28 -4.48
CA ARG A 118 -0.08 13.07 -4.31
C ARG A 118 -1.03 12.43 -3.30
N TYR A 119 -1.30 11.13 -3.45
CA TYR A 119 -2.16 10.39 -2.54
C TYR A 119 -1.67 10.46 -1.09
N VAL A 120 -0.38 10.23 -0.85
CA VAL A 120 0.22 10.23 0.49
C VAL A 120 0.04 11.58 1.19
N VAL A 121 0.31 12.68 0.50
CA VAL A 121 0.21 14.02 1.11
C VAL A 121 -1.21 14.53 1.25
N LEU A 122 -2.18 13.97 0.50
CA LEU A 122 -3.60 14.31 0.59
C LEU A 122 -4.36 13.50 1.64
N ASN A 123 -3.75 12.51 2.30
CA ASN A 123 -4.43 11.70 3.32
C ASN A 123 -5.13 12.54 4.42
N PRO A 124 -4.51 13.59 4.99
CA PRO A 124 -5.16 14.41 6.01
C PRO A 124 -6.39 15.19 5.49
N VAL A 125 -6.36 15.60 4.22
CA VAL A 125 -7.49 16.28 3.57
C VAL A 125 -8.63 15.28 3.30
N ARG A 126 -8.30 14.12 2.75
CA ARG A 126 -9.28 13.04 2.47
C ARG A 126 -9.96 12.50 3.73
N THR A 127 -9.27 12.50 4.85
CA THR A 127 -9.84 12.13 6.16
C THR A 127 -10.46 13.30 6.91
N LYS A 128 -10.54 14.49 6.28
CA LYS A 128 -11.15 15.71 6.82
C LYS A 128 -10.50 16.21 8.12
N MET A 129 -9.21 15.89 8.34
CA MET A 129 -8.44 16.42 9.47
C MET A 129 -8.05 17.89 9.24
N VAL A 130 -7.82 18.26 7.98
CA VAL A 130 -7.53 19.63 7.53
C VAL A 130 -8.25 19.91 6.22
N ALA A 131 -8.44 21.17 5.88
CA ALA A 131 -9.06 21.57 4.61
C ALA A 131 -8.07 21.59 3.44
N LYS A 132 -6.79 21.89 3.73
CA LYS A 132 -5.74 22.02 2.70
C LYS A 132 -4.49 21.24 3.13
N PRO A 133 -3.72 20.66 2.17
CA PRO A 133 -2.54 19.86 2.49
C PRO A 133 -1.42 20.65 3.21
N GLU A 134 -1.30 21.95 2.98
CA GLU A 134 -0.32 22.83 3.65
C GLU A 134 -0.60 23.02 5.14
N GLU A 135 -1.83 22.80 5.60
CA GLU A 135 -2.22 22.89 7.00
C GLU A 135 -1.70 21.71 7.84
N TRP A 136 -1.42 20.56 7.18
CA TRP A 136 -0.88 19.38 7.85
C TRP A 136 0.65 19.38 7.83
N LYS A 137 1.26 19.87 8.90
CA LYS A 137 2.73 19.98 9.01
C LYS A 137 3.49 18.65 9.06
N TRP A 138 2.80 17.54 9.25
CA TRP A 138 3.37 16.20 9.41
C TRP A 138 3.34 15.36 8.13
N SER A 139 3.31 16.03 6.97
CA SER A 139 3.51 15.41 5.66
C SER A 139 4.67 16.07 4.91
N SER A 140 5.16 15.37 3.89
CA SER A 140 6.20 15.91 3.00
C SER A 140 5.71 17.03 2.06
N TYR A 141 4.41 17.33 2.03
CA TYR A 141 3.84 18.32 1.11
C TYR A 141 4.56 19.66 1.12
N ARG A 142 4.74 20.26 2.31
CA ARG A 142 5.31 21.61 2.45
C ARG A 142 6.74 21.70 1.92
N TYR A 143 7.48 20.62 1.97
CA TYR A 143 8.85 20.52 1.47
C TYR A 143 8.87 20.43 -0.06
N THR A 144 8.11 19.49 -0.62
CA THR A 144 8.02 19.30 -2.08
C THR A 144 7.38 20.49 -2.79
N ALA A 145 6.39 21.11 -2.15
CA ALA A 145 5.76 22.36 -2.62
C ALA A 145 6.67 23.61 -2.52
N GLY A 146 7.86 23.48 -1.92
CA GLY A 146 8.80 24.59 -1.75
C GLY A 146 8.38 25.65 -0.74
N ILE A 147 7.46 25.33 0.19
CA ILE A 147 7.01 26.23 1.24
C ILE A 147 8.08 26.35 2.34
N ILE A 148 8.75 25.23 2.64
CA ILE A 148 9.86 25.15 3.59
C ILE A 148 11.00 24.32 2.97
N LYS A 149 12.23 24.52 3.47
CA LYS A 149 13.40 23.76 3.01
C LYS A 149 13.27 22.28 3.38
N ALA A 150 13.48 21.40 2.40
CA ALA A 150 13.45 19.96 2.63
C ALA A 150 14.63 19.50 3.52
N PRO A 151 14.40 18.55 4.45
CA PRO A 151 15.46 17.89 5.16
C PRO A 151 16.21 16.92 4.22
N GLU A 152 17.46 16.58 4.56
CA GLU A 152 18.32 15.77 3.68
C GLU A 152 17.81 14.36 3.43
N TYR A 153 17.04 13.77 4.36
CA TYR A 153 16.45 12.44 4.19
C TYR A 153 15.26 12.40 3.21
N LEU A 154 14.73 13.57 2.79
CA LEU A 154 13.60 13.63 1.88
C LEU A 154 14.08 14.08 0.49
N THR A 155 13.90 13.21 -0.50
CA THR A 155 14.24 13.46 -1.89
C THR A 155 13.05 14.07 -2.62
N THR A 156 13.13 15.37 -2.95
CA THR A 156 12.05 16.10 -3.65
C THR A 156 12.36 16.35 -5.11
N ASP A 157 13.63 16.38 -5.50
CA ASP A 157 14.07 16.88 -6.81
C ASP A 157 13.58 15.99 -7.96
N TRP A 158 13.49 14.67 -7.76
CA TRP A 158 12.93 13.78 -8.77
C TRP A 158 11.47 14.12 -9.08
N ILE A 159 10.64 14.28 -8.03
CA ILE A 159 9.21 14.59 -8.18
C ILE A 159 9.02 15.97 -8.82
N VAL A 160 9.75 16.96 -8.31
CA VAL A 160 9.65 18.35 -8.80
C VAL A 160 10.15 18.44 -10.24
N GLY A 161 11.23 17.71 -10.58
CA GLY A 161 11.82 17.70 -11.92
C GLY A 161 10.89 17.15 -13.02
N LEU A 162 9.87 16.37 -12.65
CA LEU A 162 8.87 15.89 -13.62
C LEU A 162 7.95 17.01 -14.16
N PHE A 163 7.89 18.15 -13.48
CA PHE A 163 6.99 19.24 -13.87
C PHE A 163 7.68 20.33 -14.70
N SER A 164 8.91 20.68 -14.36
CA SER A 164 9.70 21.68 -15.09
C SER A 164 11.17 21.65 -14.66
N SER A 165 12.08 22.07 -15.54
CA SER A 165 13.50 22.30 -15.20
C SER A 165 13.68 23.53 -14.29
N ASN A 166 12.74 24.48 -14.33
CA ASN A 166 12.73 25.64 -13.42
C ASN A 166 12.09 25.25 -12.08
N LYS A 167 12.88 25.25 -11.01
CA LYS A 167 12.44 24.82 -9.68
C LYS A 167 11.21 25.54 -9.14
N LYS A 168 11.12 26.87 -9.30
CA LYS A 168 9.96 27.66 -8.83
C LYS A 168 8.69 27.31 -9.60
N GLU A 169 8.80 27.20 -10.90
CA GLU A 169 7.69 26.80 -11.79
C GLU A 169 7.25 25.37 -11.46
N ALA A 170 8.18 24.43 -11.35
CA ALA A 170 7.92 23.04 -11.01
C ALA A 170 7.18 22.90 -9.66
N GLN A 171 7.58 23.65 -8.65
CA GLN A 171 6.88 23.69 -7.36
C GLN A 171 5.46 24.28 -7.48
N SER A 172 5.26 25.27 -8.33
CA SER A 172 3.94 25.83 -8.59
C SER A 172 3.02 24.81 -9.31
N LEU A 173 3.55 24.09 -10.29
CA LEU A 173 2.85 23.02 -10.99
C LEU A 173 2.53 21.84 -10.08
N TYR A 174 3.47 21.44 -9.19
CA TYR A 174 3.23 20.44 -8.18
C TYR A 174 2.09 20.82 -7.23
N ARG A 175 2.05 22.06 -6.74
CA ARG A 175 0.94 22.53 -5.89
C ARG A 175 -0.41 22.43 -6.60
N ARG A 176 -0.46 22.81 -7.89
CA ARG A 176 -1.68 22.68 -8.71
C ARG A 176 -2.08 21.21 -8.88
N PHE A 177 -1.13 20.35 -9.23
CA PHE A 177 -1.34 18.92 -9.39
C PHE A 177 -1.90 18.28 -8.10
N VAL A 178 -1.35 18.61 -6.93
CA VAL A 178 -1.88 18.10 -5.65
C VAL A 178 -3.29 18.62 -5.39
N LYS A 179 -3.56 19.89 -5.64
CA LYS A 179 -4.89 20.49 -5.45
C LYS A 179 -5.95 19.82 -6.32
N GLU A 180 -5.65 19.56 -7.60
CA GLU A 180 -6.53 18.87 -8.54
C GLU A 180 -6.84 17.42 -8.12
N GLY A 181 -6.00 16.82 -7.30
CA GLY A 181 -6.18 15.45 -6.79
C GLY A 181 -7.06 15.31 -5.56
N ILE A 182 -7.62 16.39 -5.00
CA ILE A 182 -8.46 16.32 -3.79
C ILE A 182 -9.70 15.44 -4.02
N ASP A 183 -10.36 15.59 -5.17
CA ASP A 183 -11.60 14.91 -5.52
C ASP A 183 -11.39 13.72 -6.48
N THR A 184 -10.15 13.30 -6.73
CA THR A 184 -9.87 12.16 -7.61
C THR A 184 -10.08 10.82 -6.91
N SER A 185 -10.34 9.77 -7.73
CA SER A 185 -10.41 8.38 -7.27
C SER A 185 -9.11 7.94 -6.57
N SER A 186 -9.19 6.85 -5.83
CA SER A 186 -8.05 6.29 -5.13
C SER A 186 -7.17 5.49 -6.10
N PRO A 187 -5.82 5.61 -6.08
CA PRO A 187 -4.94 4.77 -6.89
C PRO A 187 -5.03 3.28 -6.52
N TRP A 188 -5.67 2.96 -5.40
CA TRP A 188 -5.83 1.58 -4.92
C TRP A 188 -6.89 0.76 -5.67
N ASP A 189 -7.67 1.37 -6.56
CA ASP A 189 -8.66 0.65 -7.38
C ASP A 189 -7.96 -0.29 -8.39
N GLU A 190 -6.70 -0.01 -8.72
CA GLU A 190 -5.85 -0.82 -9.62
C GLU A 190 -4.92 -1.79 -8.85
N LEU A 191 -5.03 -1.85 -7.53
CA LEU A 191 -4.16 -2.66 -6.68
C LEU A 191 -4.39 -4.16 -6.89
N GLN A 192 -3.36 -4.89 -7.29
CA GLN A 192 -3.38 -6.33 -7.49
C GLN A 192 -2.90 -7.08 -6.25
N GLY A 193 -3.67 -8.08 -5.80
CA GLY A 193 -3.34 -8.94 -4.65
C GLY A 193 -3.01 -8.22 -3.35
N GLN A 194 -3.31 -6.93 -3.24
CA GLN A 194 -2.96 -6.05 -2.11
C GLN A 194 -1.45 -5.81 -1.93
N ILE A 195 -0.62 -6.10 -2.92
CA ILE A 195 0.85 -5.96 -2.84
C ILE A 195 1.51 -5.38 -4.09
N LEU A 196 0.82 -5.30 -5.24
CA LEU A 196 1.38 -4.79 -6.50
C LEU A 196 0.52 -3.65 -7.04
N LEU A 197 1.15 -2.55 -7.40
CA LEU A 197 0.54 -1.43 -8.11
C LEU A 197 1.43 -1.08 -9.31
N GLY A 198 0.93 -1.33 -10.51
CA GLY A 198 1.65 -1.17 -11.75
C GLY A 198 0.79 -1.57 -12.94
N GLU A 199 1.30 -1.31 -14.14
CA GLU A 199 0.72 -1.79 -15.38
C GLU A 199 0.80 -3.31 -15.51
N GLU A 200 0.08 -3.91 -16.46
CA GLU A 200 -0.02 -5.38 -16.60
C GLU A 200 1.37 -6.04 -16.80
N SER A 201 2.26 -5.41 -17.59
CA SER A 201 3.63 -5.90 -17.82
C SER A 201 4.47 -5.97 -16.55
N PHE A 202 4.35 -4.96 -15.68
CA PHE A 202 5.00 -4.95 -14.37
C PHE A 202 4.43 -6.03 -13.47
N ILE A 203 3.12 -6.17 -13.45
CA ILE A 203 2.44 -7.18 -12.64
C ILE A 203 2.83 -8.59 -13.09
N ASP A 204 2.89 -8.86 -14.41
CA ASP A 204 3.25 -10.16 -14.97
C ASP A 204 4.66 -10.59 -14.58
N LYS A 205 5.63 -9.66 -14.60
CA LYS A 205 7.01 -9.91 -14.14
C LYS A 205 7.06 -10.47 -12.72
N TYR A 206 6.21 -9.97 -11.81
CA TYR A 206 6.19 -10.44 -10.42
C TYR A 206 5.23 -11.61 -10.20
N ARG A 207 4.29 -11.85 -11.08
CA ARG A 207 3.44 -13.05 -11.08
C ARG A 207 4.26 -14.33 -11.19
N GLU A 208 5.22 -14.38 -12.12
CA GLU A 208 6.11 -15.52 -12.29
C GLU A 208 6.90 -15.81 -11.02
N LEU A 209 7.46 -14.79 -10.39
CA LEU A 209 8.19 -14.92 -9.12
C LEU A 209 7.32 -15.41 -7.95
N LEU A 210 6.00 -15.28 -8.06
CA LEU A 210 5.06 -15.67 -7.02
C LEU A 210 4.42 -17.05 -7.27
N GLN A 211 4.54 -17.62 -8.47
CA GLN A 211 3.96 -18.93 -8.80
C GLN A 211 4.49 -20.05 -7.90
N ASP A 212 5.78 -20.07 -7.64
CA ASP A 212 6.41 -21.08 -6.77
C ASP A 212 5.96 -21.00 -5.30
N LYS A 213 5.24 -19.93 -4.94
CA LYS A 213 4.78 -19.69 -3.56
C LYS A 213 3.29 -19.97 -3.34
N ILE A 214 2.58 -20.46 -4.36
CA ILE A 214 1.13 -20.72 -4.30
C ILE A 214 0.79 -21.77 -3.23
N GLU A 215 1.65 -22.74 -2.99
CA GLU A 215 1.42 -23.83 -2.04
C GLU A 215 1.62 -23.43 -0.57
N ILE A 216 2.23 -22.27 -0.31
CA ILE A 216 2.50 -21.81 1.05
C ILE A 216 1.20 -21.33 1.71
N LYS A 217 0.59 -22.17 2.54
CA LYS A 217 -0.68 -21.87 3.24
C LYS A 217 -0.63 -20.63 4.14
N GLU A 218 0.55 -20.22 4.58
CA GLU A 218 0.76 -19.03 5.41
C GLU A 218 0.59 -17.71 4.66
N ILE A 219 0.64 -17.73 3.32
CA ILE A 219 0.45 -16.54 2.48
C ILE A 219 -1.04 -16.23 2.33
N PRO A 220 -1.47 -14.95 2.41
CA PRO A 220 -2.85 -14.57 2.18
C PRO A 220 -3.38 -15.11 0.86
N ARG A 221 -4.61 -15.62 0.87
CA ARG A 221 -5.25 -16.22 -0.32
C ARG A 221 -5.25 -15.28 -1.53
N THR A 222 -5.49 -13.98 -1.31
CA THR A 222 -5.46 -12.94 -2.35
C THR A 222 -4.10 -12.81 -3.04
N GLN A 223 -3.01 -13.12 -2.36
CA GLN A 223 -1.65 -13.09 -2.90
C GLN A 223 -1.25 -14.40 -3.56
N ARG A 224 -1.76 -15.53 -3.06
CA ARG A 224 -1.54 -16.84 -3.71
C ARG A 224 -2.19 -16.96 -5.09
N TYR A 225 -3.28 -16.23 -5.31
CA TYR A 225 -4.07 -16.29 -6.55
C TYR A 225 -4.06 -14.94 -7.30
N LEU A 226 -2.88 -14.30 -7.39
CA LEU A 226 -2.70 -13.05 -8.15
C LEU A 226 -3.08 -13.21 -9.63
N ASN A 227 -2.88 -14.40 -10.18
CA ASN A 227 -3.14 -14.73 -11.59
C ASN A 227 -4.58 -15.18 -11.84
N ARG A 228 -5.49 -15.08 -10.87
CA ARG A 228 -6.85 -15.54 -11.08
C ARG A 228 -7.54 -14.65 -12.13
N PRO A 229 -8.15 -15.25 -13.18
CA PRO A 229 -8.91 -14.49 -14.16
C PRO A 229 -10.07 -13.76 -13.47
N LYS A 230 -10.42 -12.57 -13.93
CA LYS A 230 -11.55 -11.81 -13.38
C LYS A 230 -12.83 -12.66 -13.41
N LEU A 231 -13.70 -12.52 -12.41
CA LEU A 231 -14.97 -13.25 -12.39
C LEU A 231 -15.81 -12.99 -13.65
N SER A 232 -15.75 -11.77 -14.21
CA SER A 232 -16.40 -11.42 -15.46
C SER A 232 -15.89 -12.24 -16.67
N VAL A 233 -14.65 -12.73 -16.62
CA VAL A 233 -14.08 -13.62 -17.65
C VAL A 233 -14.50 -15.07 -17.40
N LEU A 234 -14.54 -15.49 -16.14
CA LEU A 234 -14.98 -16.83 -15.76
C LEU A 234 -16.48 -17.04 -15.98
N PHE A 235 -17.29 -15.98 -15.86
CA PHE A 235 -18.75 -16.01 -15.98
C PHE A 235 -19.20 -15.14 -17.18
N LEU A 236 -18.71 -15.50 -18.40
CA LEU A 236 -19.11 -14.86 -19.66
C LEU A 236 -20.48 -15.39 -20.11
N LYS A 237 -21.55 -14.60 -19.92
CA LYS A 237 -22.93 -14.82 -20.45
C LYS A 237 -23.71 -16.03 -19.93
N GLU A 238 -24.99 -16.12 -20.35
CA GLU A 238 -26.00 -17.08 -19.84
C GLU A 238 -25.53 -18.54 -19.85
N TYR A 239 -25.63 -19.19 -18.69
CA TYR A 239 -25.26 -20.58 -18.50
C TYR A 239 -26.44 -21.43 -18.09
N LYS A 240 -26.50 -22.67 -18.57
CA LYS A 240 -27.32 -23.72 -17.94
C LYS A 240 -26.80 -23.95 -16.51
N LYS A 241 -27.70 -24.30 -15.59
CA LYS A 241 -27.38 -24.47 -14.16
C LYS A 241 -26.14 -25.32 -13.89
N ALA A 242 -25.98 -26.44 -14.59
CA ALA A 242 -24.82 -27.34 -14.44
C ALA A 242 -23.49 -26.64 -14.80
N GLN A 243 -23.45 -25.90 -15.90
CA GLN A 243 -22.26 -25.18 -16.34
C GLN A 243 -21.91 -24.03 -15.36
N ARG A 244 -22.92 -23.37 -14.81
CA ARG A 244 -22.70 -22.36 -13.77
C ARG A 244 -22.08 -23.00 -12.53
N ASP A 245 -22.60 -24.12 -12.08
CA ASP A 245 -22.14 -24.80 -10.87
C ASP A 245 -20.68 -25.32 -11.04
N GLU A 246 -20.30 -25.82 -12.21
CA GLU A 246 -18.92 -26.17 -12.57
C GLU A 246 -17.99 -24.95 -12.56
N ARG A 247 -18.42 -23.79 -13.09
CA ARG A 247 -17.64 -22.57 -13.05
C ARG A 247 -17.50 -22.00 -11.66
N ILE A 248 -18.51 -22.11 -10.82
CA ILE A 248 -18.45 -21.79 -9.39
C ILE A 248 -17.38 -22.66 -8.71
N HIS A 249 -17.35 -23.95 -9.00
CA HIS A 249 -16.33 -24.86 -8.47
C HIS A 249 -14.93 -24.45 -8.95
N THR A 250 -14.75 -24.21 -10.25
CA THR A 250 -13.48 -23.76 -10.83
C THR A 250 -13.03 -22.43 -10.22
N ALA A 251 -13.92 -21.45 -10.11
CA ALA A 251 -13.61 -20.15 -9.49
C ALA A 251 -13.16 -20.28 -8.03
N HIS A 252 -13.80 -21.19 -7.26
CA HIS A 252 -13.46 -21.38 -5.86
C HIS A 252 -12.20 -22.22 -5.66
N VAL A 253 -12.14 -23.40 -6.27
CA VAL A 253 -11.09 -24.39 -6.04
C VAL A 253 -9.83 -24.03 -6.79
N LYS A 254 -9.92 -23.76 -8.11
CA LYS A 254 -8.76 -23.47 -8.95
C LYS A 254 -8.27 -22.02 -8.82
N HIS A 255 -9.20 -21.06 -8.74
CA HIS A 255 -8.85 -19.64 -8.75
C HIS A 255 -9.01 -18.94 -7.39
N GLY A 256 -9.34 -19.67 -6.34
CA GLY A 256 -9.30 -19.17 -4.98
C GLY A 256 -10.29 -18.07 -4.63
N TYR A 257 -11.37 -17.88 -5.40
CA TYR A 257 -12.42 -16.92 -5.06
C TYR A 257 -13.18 -17.33 -3.80
N ARG A 258 -13.50 -16.38 -2.94
CA ARG A 258 -14.38 -16.65 -1.79
C ARG A 258 -15.80 -16.85 -2.27
N LEU A 259 -16.58 -17.68 -1.56
CA LEU A 259 -17.98 -17.93 -1.91
C LEU A 259 -18.79 -16.65 -1.97
N LYS A 260 -18.49 -15.68 -1.09
CA LYS A 260 -19.13 -14.37 -1.08
C LYS A 260 -18.78 -13.55 -2.33
N GLU A 261 -17.51 -13.51 -2.75
CA GLU A 261 -17.08 -12.80 -3.96
C GLU A 261 -17.81 -13.32 -5.21
N ILE A 262 -17.97 -14.65 -5.31
CA ILE A 262 -18.70 -15.31 -6.40
C ILE A 262 -20.21 -15.00 -6.31
N ALA A 263 -20.77 -15.06 -5.12
CA ALA A 263 -22.18 -14.76 -4.87
C ALA A 263 -22.55 -13.31 -5.23
N ASP A 264 -21.73 -12.36 -4.79
CA ASP A 264 -21.90 -10.93 -5.07
C ASP A 264 -21.80 -10.66 -6.58
N HIS A 265 -20.83 -11.30 -7.27
CA HIS A 265 -20.65 -11.16 -8.73
C HIS A 265 -21.84 -11.74 -9.53
N LEU A 266 -22.40 -12.86 -9.09
CA LEU A 266 -23.51 -13.52 -9.78
C LEU A 266 -24.90 -12.98 -9.35
N GLY A 267 -24.96 -12.06 -8.38
CA GLY A 267 -26.22 -11.54 -7.84
C GLY A 267 -27.08 -12.62 -7.15
N ILE A 268 -26.43 -13.65 -6.53
CA ILE A 268 -27.13 -14.75 -5.86
C ILE A 268 -26.71 -14.85 -4.40
N HIS A 269 -27.54 -15.50 -3.58
CA HIS A 269 -27.20 -15.72 -2.18
C HIS A 269 -26.05 -16.71 -2.02
N TYR A 270 -25.13 -16.48 -1.06
CA TYR A 270 -23.93 -17.30 -0.84
C TYR A 270 -24.23 -18.79 -0.57
N THR A 271 -25.39 -19.11 0.00
CA THR A 271 -25.84 -20.52 0.22
C THR A 271 -26.08 -21.25 -1.08
N THR A 272 -26.50 -20.53 -2.15
CA THR A 272 -26.65 -21.11 -3.50
C THR A 272 -25.29 -21.51 -4.06
N VAL A 273 -24.27 -20.68 -3.85
CA VAL A 273 -22.87 -20.96 -4.24
C VAL A 273 -22.35 -22.18 -3.47
N THR A 274 -22.63 -22.26 -2.17
CA THR A 274 -22.24 -23.44 -1.34
C THR A 274 -22.90 -24.74 -1.81
N LYS A 275 -24.18 -24.70 -2.22
CA LYS A 275 -24.89 -25.86 -2.78
C LYS A 275 -24.30 -26.29 -4.12
N ALA A 276 -23.95 -25.32 -4.98
CA ALA A 276 -23.33 -25.59 -6.28
C ALA A 276 -21.98 -26.33 -6.11
N LEU A 277 -21.14 -25.92 -5.16
CA LEU A 277 -19.89 -26.60 -4.84
C LEU A 277 -20.11 -28.06 -4.41
N LYS A 278 -21.03 -28.28 -3.46
CA LYS A 278 -21.33 -29.63 -2.97
C LYS A 278 -21.87 -30.54 -4.06
N ASN A 279 -22.54 -29.99 -5.07
CA ASN A 279 -23.03 -30.76 -6.19
C ASN A 279 -21.93 -31.12 -7.21
N ALA A 280 -20.98 -30.18 -7.43
CA ALA A 280 -19.84 -30.40 -8.30
C ALA A 280 -18.81 -31.42 -7.73
N ASP A 281 -18.69 -31.49 -6.39
CA ASP A 281 -17.82 -32.47 -5.70
C ASP A 281 -18.39 -33.90 -5.73
N LYS A 282 -19.64 -34.10 -6.17
CA LYS A 282 -20.30 -35.40 -6.23
C LYS A 282 -20.30 -36.05 -7.62
N ASN A 283 -19.93 -35.27 -8.64
CA ASN A 283 -19.77 -35.75 -10.02
C ASN A 283 -18.28 -35.88 -10.35
#